data_daaa743b52b2f85e78af70c4bb9872fd
#
_entry.id   daaa743b52b2f85e78af70c4bb9872fd
#
_cell.length_a   1.000
_cell.length_b   1.000
_cell.length_c   1.000
_cell.angle_alpha   90.00
_cell.angle_beta   90.00
_cell.angle_gamma   90.00
#
_symmetry.space_group_name_H-M   'P 1'
#
loop_
_entity.id
_entity.type
_entity.pdbx_description
1 polymer ?
#
loop_
_entity_poly.entity_id
_entity_poly.type
_entity_poly.pdbx_seq_one_letter_code
_entity_poly.pdbx_strand_id
1 'polypeptide(L)'
;MTVEPGCYFIDWLLDEALAEGSPLKAYLNHDKIHEYRGFGGVRLEDVVVITSTGCINYTLCPRTVEEVEHVMSKGKWPPTKDSAPELRRERLLDPNPLPPPPSL
;
A
#
# COMPACT_ATOMS: atom_id res chain seq x y z
N MET A 1 -1.74 14.86 3.19
CA MET A 1 -1.95 13.79 4.17
C MET A 1 -1.31 12.50 3.66
N THR A 2 -1.04 11.54 4.53
CA THR A 2 -0.66 10.18 4.14
C THR A 2 -1.86 9.24 4.22
N VAL A 3 -1.90 8.25 3.34
CA VAL A 3 -2.86 7.14 3.33
C VAL A 3 -2.04 5.88 3.52
N GLU A 4 -2.23 5.21 4.66
CA GLU A 4 -1.29 4.20 5.15
C GLU A 4 -1.98 2.87 5.54
N PRO A 5 -2.73 2.22 4.65
CA PRO A 5 -3.30 0.91 4.96
C PRO A 5 -2.21 -0.11 5.22
N GLY A 6 -2.38 -0.90 6.27
CA GLY A 6 -1.43 -1.94 6.64
C GLY A 6 -2.12 -3.18 7.18
N CYS A 7 -1.45 -4.32 7.03
CA CYS A 7 -1.85 -5.61 7.58
C CYS A 7 -0.66 -6.25 8.29
N TYR A 8 -0.86 -6.68 9.54
CA TYR A 8 0.21 -7.15 10.41
C TYR A 8 -0.17 -8.45 11.08
N PHE A 9 0.78 -9.39 11.12
CA PHE A 9 0.64 -10.70 11.77
C PHE A 9 1.47 -10.68 13.06
N ILE A 10 0.88 -10.09 14.12
CA ILE A 10 1.52 -9.93 15.42
C ILE A 10 1.10 -11.10 16.31
N ASP A 11 2.05 -11.96 16.69
CA ASP A 11 1.76 -13.25 17.34
C ASP A 11 0.87 -13.12 18.57
N TRP A 12 1.15 -12.19 19.46
CA TRP A 12 0.33 -12.05 20.68
C TRP A 12 -1.11 -11.59 20.40
N LEU A 13 -1.33 -10.73 19.38
CA LEU A 13 -2.69 -10.35 18.94
C LEU A 13 -3.40 -11.52 18.28
N LEU A 14 -2.68 -12.31 17.51
CA LEU A 14 -3.24 -13.52 16.89
C LEU A 14 -3.60 -14.56 17.93
N ASP A 15 -2.78 -14.76 18.95
CA ASP A 15 -3.06 -15.67 20.06
C ASP A 15 -4.32 -15.26 20.83
N GLU A 16 -4.47 -13.97 21.11
CA GLU A 16 -5.67 -13.43 21.75
C GLU A 16 -6.92 -13.60 20.86
N ALA A 17 -6.81 -13.28 19.59
CA ALA A 17 -7.92 -13.38 18.64
C ALA A 17 -8.36 -14.83 18.38
N LEU A 18 -7.44 -15.79 18.42
CA LEU A 18 -7.70 -17.21 18.21
C LEU A 18 -8.02 -17.98 19.49
N ALA A 19 -7.90 -17.37 20.67
CA ALA A 19 -8.18 -17.99 21.95
C ALA A 19 -9.60 -18.53 22.06
N GLU A 20 -9.79 -19.55 22.90
CA GLU A 20 -11.11 -20.10 23.18
C GLU A 20 -12.01 -19.02 23.84
N GLY A 21 -13.20 -18.86 23.29
CA GLY A 21 -14.13 -17.80 23.74
C GLY A 21 -13.90 -16.41 23.12
N SER A 22 -12.88 -16.24 22.29
CA SER A 22 -12.70 -14.98 21.55
C SER A 22 -13.83 -14.75 20.54
N PRO A 23 -14.49 -13.59 20.53
CA PRO A 23 -15.52 -13.27 19.55
C PRO A 23 -14.96 -13.14 18.11
N LEU A 24 -13.65 -12.96 17.98
CA LEU A 24 -12.98 -12.81 16.70
C LEU A 24 -12.69 -14.15 16.02
N LYS A 25 -12.61 -15.24 16.82
CA LYS A 25 -12.23 -16.57 16.35
C LYS A 25 -13.08 -17.06 15.17
N ALA A 26 -14.38 -16.79 15.19
CA ALA A 26 -15.31 -17.21 14.14
C ALA A 26 -15.11 -16.54 12.79
N TYR A 27 -14.41 -15.40 12.76
CA TYR A 27 -14.15 -14.62 11.54
C TYR A 27 -12.77 -14.89 10.95
N LEU A 28 -11.95 -15.71 11.59
CA LEU A 28 -10.56 -15.93 11.23
C LEU A 28 -10.37 -17.35 10.67
N ASN A 29 -9.62 -17.43 9.56
CA ASN A 29 -9.17 -18.72 9.04
C ASN A 29 -7.89 -19.13 9.79
N HIS A 30 -8.02 -20.02 10.75
CA HIS A 30 -6.96 -20.45 11.64
C HIS A 30 -5.75 -21.01 10.91
N ASP A 31 -5.98 -21.90 9.94
CA ASP A 31 -4.90 -22.58 9.22
C ASP A 31 -4.10 -21.56 8.40
N LYS A 32 -4.79 -20.65 7.72
CA LYS A 32 -4.15 -19.59 6.95
C LYS A 32 -3.37 -18.61 7.83
N ILE A 33 -3.89 -18.22 8.98
CA ILE A 33 -3.20 -17.33 9.91
C ILE A 33 -1.89 -17.97 10.41
N HIS A 34 -1.89 -19.26 10.68
CA HIS A 34 -0.67 -19.95 11.10
C HIS A 34 0.43 -19.94 10.03
N GLU A 35 0.07 -20.00 8.73
CA GLU A 35 1.03 -19.87 7.63
C GLU A 35 1.73 -18.51 7.60
N TYR A 36 1.09 -17.45 8.11
CA TYR A 36 1.61 -16.08 8.12
C TYR A 36 2.32 -15.68 9.42
N ARG A 37 2.38 -16.56 10.42
CA ARG A 37 3.15 -16.28 11.64
C ARG A 37 4.61 -16.06 11.32
N GLY A 38 5.21 -15.03 11.91
CA GLY A 38 6.58 -14.65 11.64
C GLY A 38 6.80 -13.89 10.33
N PHE A 39 5.76 -13.69 9.51
CA PHE A 39 5.85 -12.85 8.32
C PHE A 39 6.11 -11.37 8.65
N GLY A 40 5.57 -10.89 9.76
CA GLY A 40 5.61 -9.47 10.15
C GLY A 40 4.38 -8.72 9.65
N GLY A 41 4.54 -7.94 8.62
CA GLY A 41 3.44 -7.17 8.04
C GLY A 41 3.85 -6.40 6.81
N VAL A 42 2.88 -5.73 6.20
CA VAL A 42 3.07 -4.84 5.06
C VAL A 42 2.24 -3.58 5.27
N ARG A 43 2.81 -2.43 4.96
CA ARG A 43 2.12 -1.14 4.88
C ARG A 43 2.31 -0.56 3.50
N LEU A 44 1.21 -0.13 2.91
CA LEU A 44 1.24 0.71 1.72
C LEU A 44 1.09 2.16 2.18
N GLU A 45 1.91 3.06 1.67
CA GLU A 45 1.86 4.46 2.08
C GLU A 45 1.91 5.36 0.85
N ASP A 46 0.91 6.22 0.73
CA ASP A 46 0.83 7.24 -0.30
C ASP A 46 0.68 8.63 0.33
N VAL A 47 1.46 9.58 -0.19
CA VAL A 47 1.31 11.00 0.14
C VAL A 47 0.37 11.62 -0.87
N VAL A 48 -0.77 12.12 -0.40
CA VAL A 48 -1.81 12.67 -1.27
C VAL A 48 -2.23 14.07 -0.85
N VAL A 49 -2.62 14.88 -1.83
CA VAL A 49 -3.33 16.14 -1.64
C VAL A 49 -4.79 15.91 -2.02
N ILE A 50 -5.70 16.22 -1.09
CA ILE A 50 -7.13 16.15 -1.34
C ILE A 50 -7.56 17.38 -2.13
N THR A 51 -8.32 17.17 -3.16
CA THR A 51 -8.90 18.20 -4.02
C THR A 51 -10.42 18.15 -3.97
N SER A 52 -11.11 19.13 -4.57
CA SER A 52 -12.58 19.14 -4.65
C SER A 52 -13.16 17.99 -5.48
N THR A 53 -12.35 17.35 -6.32
CA THR A 53 -12.80 16.30 -7.26
C THR A 53 -12.09 14.96 -7.06
N GLY A 54 -11.23 14.83 -6.03
CA GLY A 54 -10.50 13.59 -5.76
C GLY A 54 -9.20 13.83 -5.00
N CYS A 55 -8.11 13.26 -5.50
CA CYS A 55 -6.80 13.49 -4.91
C CYS A 55 -5.69 13.51 -5.98
N ILE A 56 -4.58 14.14 -5.63
CA ILE A 56 -3.32 14.06 -6.36
C ILE A 56 -2.38 13.17 -5.55
N ASN A 57 -1.90 12.09 -6.13
CA ASN A 57 -0.97 11.17 -5.48
C ASN A 57 0.48 11.53 -5.86
N TYR A 58 1.27 11.91 -4.88
CA TYR A 58 2.68 12.27 -5.06
C TYR A 58 3.64 11.09 -4.93
N THR A 59 3.17 9.95 -4.46
CA THR A 59 4.01 8.78 -4.23
C THR A 59 4.27 8.04 -5.53
N LEU A 60 5.55 7.81 -5.82
CA LEU A 60 6.01 7.17 -7.06
C LEU A 60 6.69 5.82 -6.82
N CYS A 61 6.63 5.26 -5.63
CA CYS A 61 7.23 3.96 -5.35
C CYS A 61 6.52 2.83 -6.11
N PRO A 62 7.21 1.73 -6.41
CA PRO A 62 6.59 0.52 -6.94
C PRO A 62 5.47 0.05 -6.00
N ARG A 63 4.31 -0.32 -6.55
CA ARG A 63 3.13 -0.65 -5.75
C ARG A 63 2.56 -2.03 -6.06
N THR A 64 2.51 -2.43 -7.32
CA THR A 64 2.06 -3.77 -7.70
C THR A 64 3.17 -4.80 -7.48
N VAL A 65 2.81 -6.08 -7.39
CA VAL A 65 3.79 -7.18 -7.26
C VAL A 65 4.79 -7.13 -8.41
N GLU A 66 4.29 -6.96 -9.63
CA GLU A 66 5.11 -6.90 -10.85
C GLU A 66 6.09 -5.71 -10.82
N GLU A 67 5.64 -4.54 -10.35
CA GLU A 67 6.49 -3.36 -10.23
C GLU A 67 7.59 -3.58 -9.18
N VAL A 68 7.26 -4.15 -8.03
CA VAL A 68 8.21 -4.44 -6.96
C VAL A 68 9.24 -5.46 -7.44
N GLU A 69 8.81 -6.57 -8.03
CA GLU A 69 9.70 -7.60 -8.56
C GLU A 69 10.58 -7.06 -9.69
N HIS A 70 10.04 -6.21 -10.56
CA HIS A 70 10.81 -5.55 -11.60
C HIS A 70 11.97 -4.73 -11.02
N VAL A 71 11.72 -3.92 -10.00
CA VAL A 71 12.77 -3.11 -9.36
C VAL A 71 13.75 -3.99 -8.60
N MET A 72 13.29 -5.02 -7.89
CA MET A 72 14.15 -5.98 -7.20
C MET A 72 15.09 -6.71 -8.16
N SER A 73 14.66 -6.96 -9.38
CA SER A 73 15.49 -7.52 -10.46
C SER A 73 16.38 -6.49 -11.17
N LYS A 74 16.57 -5.29 -10.59
CA LYS A 74 17.32 -4.15 -11.13
C LYS A 74 16.70 -3.49 -12.37
N GLY A 75 15.39 -3.63 -12.52
CA GLY A 75 14.63 -2.89 -13.54
C GLY A 75 14.63 -1.39 -13.27
N LYS A 76 14.47 -0.60 -14.33
CA LYS A 76 14.41 0.86 -14.22
C LYS A 76 13.09 1.31 -13.60
N TRP A 77 13.15 2.32 -12.74
CA TRP A 77 12.00 2.99 -12.15
C TRP A 77 12.19 4.52 -12.24
N PRO A 78 11.15 5.31 -12.48
CA PRO A 78 9.79 4.91 -12.80
C PRO A 78 9.63 4.34 -14.22
N PRO A 79 8.53 3.61 -14.50
CA PRO A 79 8.24 3.13 -15.85
C PRO A 79 7.80 4.29 -16.75
N THR A 80 7.86 4.08 -18.08
CA THR A 80 7.40 5.07 -19.07
C THR A 80 5.88 5.13 -19.20
N LYS A 81 5.17 4.11 -18.70
CA LYS A 81 3.72 4.00 -18.72
C LYS A 81 3.25 3.46 -17.36
N ASP A 82 2.25 4.11 -16.77
CA ASP A 82 1.65 3.63 -15.54
C ASP A 82 0.87 2.32 -15.78
N SER A 83 1.24 1.27 -15.04
CA SER A 83 0.57 -0.03 -15.06
C SER A 83 -0.63 -0.11 -14.12
N ALA A 84 -0.79 0.87 -13.24
CA ALA A 84 -1.85 0.92 -12.22
C ALA A 84 -2.51 2.32 -12.18
N PRO A 85 -3.26 2.71 -13.24
CA PRO A 85 -3.83 4.04 -13.37
C PRO A 85 -4.84 4.38 -12.26
N GLU A 86 -5.42 3.38 -11.60
CA GLU A 86 -6.30 3.54 -10.44
C GLU A 86 -5.59 4.21 -9.25
N LEU A 87 -4.28 4.10 -9.17
CA LEU A 87 -3.46 4.75 -8.13
C LEU A 87 -3.29 6.25 -8.35
N ARG A 88 -3.68 6.76 -9.52
CA ARG A 88 -3.60 8.19 -9.89
C ARG A 88 -2.22 8.82 -9.61
N ARG A 89 -1.17 8.10 -9.94
CA ARG A 89 0.23 8.56 -9.80
C ARG A 89 0.57 9.54 -10.93
N GLU A 90 0.03 10.73 -10.89
CA GLU A 90 0.12 11.71 -11.99
C GLU A 90 1.57 12.04 -12.38
N ARG A 91 2.52 11.97 -11.43
CA ARG A 91 3.93 12.24 -11.71
C ARG A 91 4.65 11.16 -12.50
N LEU A 92 4.05 9.97 -12.69
CA LEU A 92 4.61 8.96 -13.60
C LEU A 92 4.40 9.33 -15.07
N LEU A 93 3.36 10.10 -15.35
CA LEU A 93 2.89 10.36 -16.70
C LEU A 93 3.36 11.71 -17.23
N ASP A 94 3.82 12.62 -16.38
CA ASP A 94 4.23 13.96 -16.79
C ASP A 94 5.67 14.27 -16.39
N PRO A 95 6.60 14.40 -17.36
CA PRO A 95 7.96 14.88 -17.12
C PRO A 95 8.01 16.36 -16.76
N ASN A 96 6.90 17.12 -16.89
CA ASN A 96 6.86 18.53 -16.52
C ASN A 96 6.67 18.68 -15.00
N PRO A 97 7.31 19.66 -14.38
CA PRO A 97 7.07 19.95 -12.99
C PRO A 97 5.60 20.31 -12.76
N LEU A 98 5.02 19.78 -11.69
CA LEU A 98 3.66 20.14 -11.29
C LEU A 98 3.50 21.66 -11.26
N PRO A 99 2.34 22.18 -11.66
CA PRO A 99 2.03 23.59 -11.46
C PRO A 99 2.18 23.93 -9.96
N PRO A 100 2.59 25.15 -9.63
CA PRO A 100 2.66 25.55 -8.24
C PRO A 100 1.31 25.32 -7.56
N PRO A 101 1.30 24.98 -6.26
CA PRO A 101 0.06 24.80 -5.55
C PRO A 101 -0.81 26.05 -5.69
N PRO A 102 -2.14 25.91 -5.77
CA PRO A 102 -3.02 27.05 -5.80
C PRO A 102 -2.72 27.93 -4.58
N SER A 103 -2.59 29.23 -4.80
CA SER A 103 -2.45 30.20 -3.70
C SER A 103 -3.63 30.03 -2.74
N LEU A 104 -3.30 29.82 -1.47
CA LEU A 104 -4.27 29.76 -0.38
C LEU A 104 -5.02 31.07 -0.27
#